data_c507f5cc70b6ffb77b2d6ea3961bcd6a
#
_entry.id   c507f5cc70b6ffb77b2d6ea3961bcd6a
#
_cell.length_a   1.000
_cell.length_b   1.000
_cell.length_c   1.000
_cell.angle_alpha   90.00
_cell.angle_beta   90.00
_cell.angle_gamma   90.00
#
_symmetry.space_group_name_H-M   'P 1'
#
loop_
_entity.id
_entity.type
_entity.pdbx_description
1 polymer ?
#
loop_
_entity_poly.entity_id
_entity_poly.type
_entity_poly.pdbx_seq_one_letter_code
_entity_poly.pdbx_strand_id
1 'polypeptide(L)'
;MLYKGGHNLKISPIIETDRLVLRNFKEKDIDILYSYRNNKNCSKYQRWENTSKEFLTNFIKEERLKTISNDSLQLAIAHKKNDDLVGDIFIARKEKCITIGYTVDFKHHRKGYAHEIINALISYLFDNFKGYELVALVHPDNEPSKNLLEKLNFESEGYAEKLDSIVYCLKSFKWLHGNKRKNNDDKFKFIR
;
A
#
# COMPACT_ATOMS: atom_id res chain seq x y z
N MET A 1 -30.41 23.04 23.37
CA MET A 1 -30.42 21.58 23.30
C MET A 1 -29.25 21.18 22.42
N LEU A 2 -28.14 20.76 23.04
CA LEU A 2 -26.85 20.53 22.39
C LEU A 2 -26.79 19.08 21.90
N TYR A 3 -26.74 18.88 20.59
CA TYR A 3 -26.45 17.55 20.00
C TYR A 3 -24.98 17.19 20.25
N LYS A 4 -24.75 16.43 21.31
CA LYS A 4 -23.52 15.64 21.48
C LYS A 4 -23.72 14.33 20.73
N GLY A 5 -23.30 14.27 19.50
CA GLY A 5 -23.22 13.04 18.70
C GLY A 5 -21.82 12.89 18.15
N GLY A 6 -20.89 12.53 19.02
CA GLY A 6 -19.57 12.04 18.59
C GLY A 6 -19.76 10.67 17.95
N HIS A 7 -20.00 10.62 16.64
CA HIS A 7 -19.87 9.38 15.89
C HIS A 7 -18.39 9.01 15.86
N ASN A 8 -17.99 8.12 16.76
CA ASN A 8 -16.79 7.31 16.57
C ASN A 8 -17.03 6.52 15.27
N LEU A 9 -16.60 7.09 14.14
CA LEU A 9 -16.46 6.34 12.92
C LEU A 9 -15.46 5.23 13.23
N LYS A 10 -15.96 4.03 13.50
CA LYS A 10 -15.16 2.82 13.47
C LYS A 10 -14.67 2.70 12.04
N ILE A 11 -13.50 3.25 11.75
CA ILE A 11 -12.82 3.06 10.47
C ILE A 11 -12.38 1.59 10.49
N SER A 12 -13.21 0.73 9.92
CA SER A 12 -12.88 -0.69 9.74
C SER A 12 -11.67 -0.79 8.82
N PRO A 13 -10.76 -1.75 9.04
CA PRO A 13 -9.66 -1.98 8.13
C PRO A 13 -10.23 -2.29 6.73
N ILE A 14 -9.54 -1.78 5.70
CA ILE A 14 -9.92 -2.01 4.30
C ILE A 14 -9.62 -3.46 3.91
N ILE A 15 -8.50 -3.99 4.40
CA ILE A 15 -8.03 -5.36 4.16
C ILE A 15 -7.47 -5.90 5.47
N GLU A 16 -7.76 -7.17 5.74
CA GLU A 16 -7.12 -7.96 6.79
C GLU A 16 -6.45 -9.20 6.20
N THR A 17 -5.25 -9.49 6.68
CA THR A 17 -4.50 -10.71 6.37
C THR A 17 -4.27 -11.50 7.68
N ASP A 18 -3.44 -12.52 7.63
CA ASP A 18 -3.11 -13.30 8.84
C ASP A 18 -2.41 -12.45 9.90
N ARG A 19 -1.46 -11.60 9.47
CA ARG A 19 -0.57 -10.84 10.37
C ARG A 19 -0.80 -9.32 10.31
N LEU A 20 -1.42 -8.80 9.25
CA LEU A 20 -1.46 -7.38 8.94
C LEU A 20 -2.89 -6.89 8.70
N VAL A 21 -3.06 -5.59 8.86
CA VAL A 21 -4.23 -4.84 8.42
C VAL A 21 -3.80 -3.66 7.56
N LEU A 22 -4.57 -3.37 6.51
CA LEU A 22 -4.46 -2.14 5.73
C LEU A 22 -5.60 -1.20 6.14
N ARG A 23 -5.27 -0.04 6.66
CA ARG A 23 -6.21 0.92 7.23
C ARG A 23 -5.80 2.36 6.97
N ASN A 24 -6.69 3.30 7.24
CA ASN A 24 -6.29 4.70 7.29
C ASN A 24 -5.27 4.95 8.41
N PHE A 25 -4.45 5.99 8.24
CA PHE A 25 -3.54 6.43 9.28
C PHE A 25 -4.28 6.87 10.54
N LYS A 26 -3.62 6.72 11.68
CA LYS A 26 -4.04 7.21 13.00
C LYS A 26 -3.00 8.19 13.53
N GLU A 27 -3.39 9.08 14.44
CA GLU A 27 -2.47 10.06 15.03
C GLU A 27 -1.27 9.39 15.72
N LYS A 28 -1.48 8.23 16.34
CA LYS A 28 -0.42 7.43 16.97
C LYS A 28 0.67 6.95 16.00
N ASP A 29 0.41 6.96 14.70
CA ASP A 29 1.35 6.44 13.70
C ASP A 29 2.48 7.42 13.39
N ILE A 30 2.35 8.69 13.81
CA ILE A 30 3.26 9.78 13.42
C ILE A 30 4.73 9.51 13.74
N ASP A 31 5.03 9.00 14.92
CA ASP A 31 6.42 8.80 15.34
C ASP A 31 7.11 7.69 14.56
N ILE A 32 6.39 6.61 14.26
CA ILE A 32 6.92 5.51 13.44
C ILE A 32 7.04 5.95 11.98
N LEU A 33 6.03 6.64 11.43
CA LEU A 33 6.06 7.20 10.08
C LEU A 33 7.26 8.15 9.89
N TYR A 34 7.45 9.08 10.83
CA TYR A 34 8.58 10.00 10.84
C TYR A 34 9.91 9.26 10.89
N SER A 35 10.02 8.25 11.75
CA SER A 35 11.24 7.46 11.94
C SER A 35 11.68 6.78 10.65
N TYR A 36 10.81 6.03 9.98
CA TYR A 36 11.23 5.28 8.79
C TYR A 36 11.33 6.15 7.53
N ARG A 37 10.53 7.20 7.38
CA ARG A 37 10.68 8.13 6.23
C ARG A 37 11.98 8.91 6.28
N ASN A 38 12.55 9.14 7.45
CA ASN A 38 13.87 9.77 7.63
C ASN A 38 15.02 8.76 7.74
N ASN A 39 14.75 7.46 7.60
CA ASN A 39 15.78 6.44 7.60
C ASN A 39 16.27 6.15 6.18
N LYS A 40 17.58 6.20 5.96
CA LYS A 40 18.21 5.99 4.64
C LYS A 40 17.84 4.64 4.00
N ASN A 41 17.63 3.59 4.80
CA ASN A 41 17.25 2.27 4.28
C ASN A 41 15.82 2.24 3.71
N CYS A 42 14.95 3.16 4.12
CA CYS A 42 13.59 3.29 3.61
C CYS A 42 13.48 4.38 2.55
N SER A 43 14.21 5.51 2.70
CA SER A 43 14.08 6.68 1.83
C SER A 43 14.89 6.59 0.54
N LYS A 44 15.89 5.71 0.44
CA LYS A 44 16.85 5.64 -0.67
C LYS A 44 16.24 5.68 -2.07
N TYR A 45 15.07 5.06 -2.25
CA TYR A 45 14.40 4.94 -3.54
C TYR A 45 13.03 5.63 -3.55
N GLN A 46 12.73 6.42 -2.51
CA GLN A 46 11.48 7.15 -2.39
C GLN A 46 11.63 8.58 -2.89
N ARG A 47 10.52 9.18 -3.33
CA ARG A 47 10.46 10.55 -3.85
C ARG A 47 9.76 11.51 -2.90
N TRP A 48 9.99 11.33 -1.60
CA TRP A 48 9.41 12.21 -0.59
C TRP A 48 10.16 13.56 -0.57
N GLU A 49 9.44 14.63 -0.83
CA GLU A 49 10.02 15.99 -0.83
C GLU A 49 10.14 16.56 0.58
N ASN A 50 9.17 16.27 1.44
CA ASN A 50 9.15 16.75 2.81
C ASN A 50 8.82 15.60 3.78
N THR A 51 9.70 15.38 4.74
CA THR A 51 9.54 14.37 5.79
C THR A 51 9.64 14.98 7.19
N SER A 52 9.45 16.31 7.33
CA SER A 52 9.39 16.95 8.65
C SER A 52 8.20 16.41 9.45
N LYS A 53 8.35 16.39 10.76
CA LYS A 53 7.29 15.88 11.64
C LYS A 53 6.00 16.70 11.53
N GLU A 54 6.12 18.01 11.34
CA GLU A 54 4.99 18.92 11.14
C GLU A 54 4.23 18.56 9.84
N PHE A 55 4.95 18.41 8.71
CA PHE A 55 4.35 18.00 7.46
C PHE A 55 3.64 16.66 7.59
N LEU A 56 4.29 15.65 8.17
CA LEU A 56 3.72 14.31 8.32
C LEU A 56 2.51 14.29 9.27
N THR A 57 2.46 15.18 10.26
CA THR A 57 1.29 15.33 11.12
C THR A 57 0.09 15.84 10.34
N ASN A 58 0.27 16.84 9.48
CA ASN A 58 -0.81 17.37 8.64
C ASN A 58 -1.20 16.35 7.57
N PHE A 59 -0.23 15.69 6.95
CA PHE A 59 -0.45 14.59 6.01
C PHE A 59 -1.35 13.47 6.61
N ILE A 60 -1.07 13.01 7.82
CA ILE A 60 -1.93 12.00 8.49
C ILE A 60 -3.36 12.55 8.70
N LYS A 61 -3.52 13.82 9.09
CA LYS A 61 -4.84 14.43 9.29
C LYS A 61 -5.66 14.44 8.00
N GLU A 62 -5.04 14.65 6.86
CA GLU A 62 -5.69 14.64 5.55
C GLU A 62 -5.96 13.22 5.06
N GLU A 63 -4.95 12.34 5.08
CA GLU A 63 -5.07 10.97 4.56
C GLU A 63 -6.07 10.11 5.35
N ARG A 64 -6.23 10.33 6.65
CA ARG A 64 -7.19 9.58 7.46
C ARG A 64 -8.65 9.80 7.08
N LEU A 65 -8.94 10.87 6.33
CA LEU A 65 -10.29 11.20 5.86
C LEU A 65 -10.59 10.64 4.48
N LYS A 66 -9.57 10.17 3.76
CA LYS A 66 -9.72 9.62 2.42
C LYS A 66 -10.25 8.19 2.45
N THR A 67 -10.90 7.82 1.37
CA THR A 67 -11.43 6.47 1.14
C THR A 67 -10.88 5.92 -0.17
N ILE A 68 -11.11 4.64 -0.43
CA ILE A 68 -10.71 4.00 -1.69
C ILE A 68 -11.38 4.62 -2.94
N SER A 69 -12.41 5.43 -2.75
CA SER A 69 -13.09 6.16 -3.83
C SER A 69 -12.34 7.41 -4.28
N ASN A 70 -11.39 7.93 -3.48
CA ASN A 70 -10.57 9.07 -3.88
C ASN A 70 -9.59 8.69 -4.99
N ASP A 71 -9.21 9.66 -5.83
CA ASP A 71 -8.25 9.43 -6.93
C ASP A 71 -6.86 9.06 -6.43
N SER A 72 -6.50 9.52 -5.26
CA SER A 72 -5.28 9.09 -4.57
C SER A 72 -5.46 9.04 -3.07
N LEU A 73 -4.85 8.05 -2.44
CA LEU A 73 -4.80 7.93 -0.99
C LEU A 73 -3.55 7.17 -0.56
N GLN A 74 -3.17 7.37 0.70
CA GLN A 74 -2.14 6.57 1.32
C GLN A 74 -2.67 5.88 2.57
N LEU A 75 -2.38 4.61 2.71
CA LEU A 75 -2.90 3.73 3.75
C LEU A 75 -1.76 3.20 4.62
N ALA A 76 -2.03 3.05 5.90
CA ALA A 76 -1.14 2.45 6.86
C ALA A 76 -1.20 0.92 6.78
N ILE A 77 -0.04 0.28 6.71
CA ILE A 77 0.11 -1.15 7.00
C ILE A 77 0.38 -1.27 8.48
N ALA A 78 -0.43 -2.00 9.21
CA ALA A 78 -0.24 -2.19 10.65
C ALA A 78 -0.30 -3.67 11.05
N HIS A 79 0.32 -4.00 12.17
CA HIS A 79 0.19 -5.33 12.76
C HIS A 79 -1.24 -5.57 13.23
N LYS A 80 -1.83 -6.70 12.86
CA LYS A 80 -3.17 -7.09 13.29
C LYS A 80 -3.30 -7.25 14.81
N LYS A 81 -2.23 -7.70 15.47
CA LYS A 81 -2.23 -8.02 16.91
C LYS A 81 -2.28 -6.78 17.81
N ASN A 82 -1.51 -5.75 17.50
CA ASN A 82 -1.28 -4.58 18.38
C ASN A 82 -1.51 -3.25 17.68
N ASP A 83 -1.87 -3.29 16.39
CA ASP A 83 -2.14 -2.12 15.55
C ASP A 83 -0.94 -1.14 15.42
N ASP A 84 0.28 -1.66 15.58
CA ASP A 84 1.50 -0.86 15.37
C ASP A 84 1.80 -0.72 13.88
N LEU A 85 2.21 0.49 13.46
CA LEU A 85 2.55 0.79 12.08
C LEU A 85 3.78 -0.02 11.64
N VAL A 86 3.68 -0.65 10.48
CA VAL A 86 4.72 -1.48 9.83
C VAL A 86 5.25 -0.80 8.56
N GLY A 87 4.43 0.05 7.94
CA GLY A 87 4.73 0.70 6.69
C GLY A 87 3.50 1.39 6.10
N ASP A 88 3.57 1.73 4.83
CA ASP A 88 2.45 2.36 4.12
C ASP A 88 2.33 1.90 2.66
N ILE A 89 1.16 2.09 2.08
CA ILE A 89 0.85 1.86 0.67
C ILE A 89 0.23 3.12 0.08
N PHE A 90 0.77 3.58 -1.03
CA PHE A 90 0.19 4.61 -1.88
C PHE A 90 -0.63 3.97 -2.99
N ILE A 91 -1.80 4.52 -3.27
CA ILE A 91 -2.69 4.12 -4.36
C ILE A 91 -3.12 5.37 -5.10
N ALA A 92 -2.97 5.41 -6.43
CA ALA A 92 -3.49 6.47 -7.25
C ALA A 92 -4.19 5.89 -8.48
N ARG A 93 -5.37 6.42 -8.81
CA ARG A 93 -6.15 6.01 -9.97
C ARG A 93 -6.15 7.10 -11.01
N LYS A 94 -5.85 6.72 -12.23
CA LYS A 94 -5.97 7.60 -13.40
C LYS A 94 -6.37 6.76 -14.61
N GLU A 95 -7.45 7.18 -15.29
CA GLU A 95 -7.99 6.47 -16.44
C GLU A 95 -8.32 5.00 -16.11
N LYS A 96 -7.64 4.04 -16.75
CA LYS A 96 -7.77 2.59 -16.52
C LYS A 96 -6.57 1.98 -15.76
N CYS A 97 -5.77 2.82 -15.13
CA CYS A 97 -4.60 2.40 -14.38
C CYS A 97 -4.75 2.72 -12.90
N ILE A 98 -4.27 1.81 -12.05
CA ILE A 98 -4.08 2.03 -10.62
C ILE A 98 -2.58 1.90 -10.32
N THR A 99 -1.97 3.02 -9.99
CA THR A 99 -0.56 3.03 -9.55
C THR A 99 -0.51 2.66 -8.07
N ILE A 100 0.36 1.71 -7.73
CA ILE A 100 0.65 1.32 -6.36
C ILE A 100 2.11 1.62 -6.02
N GLY A 101 2.33 2.18 -4.83
CA GLY A 101 3.65 2.34 -4.22
C GLY A 101 3.62 1.81 -2.79
N TYR A 102 4.74 1.38 -2.23
CA TYR A 102 4.77 0.85 -0.88
C TYR A 102 6.11 1.07 -0.20
N THR A 103 6.06 1.18 1.11
CA THR A 103 7.23 1.21 1.98
C THR A 103 6.96 0.34 3.20
N VAL A 104 7.92 -0.49 3.56
CA VAL A 104 7.92 -1.21 4.83
C VAL A 104 9.06 -0.64 5.68
N ASP A 105 8.80 -0.34 6.95
CA ASP A 105 9.83 0.08 7.91
C ASP A 105 10.97 -0.94 7.93
N PHE A 106 12.21 -0.47 7.87
CA PHE A 106 13.41 -1.31 7.81
C PHE A 106 13.48 -2.35 8.96
N LYS A 107 12.89 -2.07 10.11
CA LYS A 107 12.78 -3.00 11.25
C LYS A 107 11.92 -4.24 10.93
N HIS A 108 11.14 -4.15 9.87
CA HIS A 108 10.21 -5.18 9.43
C HIS A 108 10.58 -5.81 8.08
N HIS A 109 11.74 -5.46 7.51
CA HIS A 109 12.23 -6.06 6.28
C HIS A 109 12.43 -7.57 6.42
N ARG A 110 12.39 -8.30 5.30
CA ARG A 110 12.60 -9.76 5.18
C ARG A 110 11.66 -10.65 6.00
N LYS A 111 10.54 -10.10 6.51
CA LYS A 111 9.50 -10.84 7.23
C LYS A 111 8.32 -11.27 6.33
N GLY A 112 8.39 -10.97 5.03
CA GLY A 112 7.34 -11.29 4.06
C GLY A 112 6.13 -10.36 4.11
N TYR A 113 6.14 -9.29 4.90
CA TYR A 113 4.99 -8.40 5.10
C TYR A 113 4.55 -7.67 3.83
N ALA A 114 5.51 -7.16 3.03
CA ALA A 114 5.18 -6.52 1.76
C ALA A 114 4.46 -7.50 0.81
N HIS A 115 4.96 -8.72 0.68
CA HIS A 115 4.32 -9.74 -0.16
C HIS A 115 2.89 -10.05 0.30
N GLU A 116 2.70 -10.27 1.59
CA GLU A 116 1.40 -10.61 2.18
C GLU A 116 0.36 -9.53 1.90
N ILE A 117 0.68 -8.28 2.25
CA ILE A 117 -0.30 -7.20 2.15
C ILE A 117 -0.56 -6.76 0.71
N ILE A 118 0.47 -6.76 -0.16
CA ILE A 118 0.30 -6.38 -1.56
C ILE A 118 -0.47 -7.46 -2.31
N ASN A 119 -0.24 -8.73 -2.03
CA ASN A 119 -1.00 -9.85 -2.60
C ASN A 119 -2.51 -9.71 -2.28
N ALA A 120 -2.85 -9.38 -1.04
CA ALA A 120 -4.23 -9.13 -0.63
C ALA A 120 -4.81 -7.86 -1.28
N LEU A 121 -4.01 -6.79 -1.39
CA LEU A 121 -4.41 -5.55 -2.07
C LEU A 121 -4.69 -5.77 -3.56
N ILE A 122 -3.88 -6.54 -4.27
CA ILE A 122 -4.10 -6.87 -5.70
C ILE A 122 -5.46 -7.54 -5.87
N SER A 123 -5.77 -8.55 -5.05
CA SER A 123 -7.08 -9.23 -5.08
C SER A 123 -8.21 -8.25 -4.86
N TYR A 124 -8.12 -7.41 -3.81
CA TYR A 124 -9.11 -6.40 -3.50
C TYR A 124 -9.32 -5.40 -4.65
N LEU A 125 -8.23 -4.91 -5.25
CA LEU A 125 -8.31 -3.93 -6.34
C LEU A 125 -8.94 -4.53 -7.59
N PHE A 126 -8.59 -5.74 -8.00
CA PHE A 126 -9.21 -6.38 -9.16
C PHE A 126 -10.67 -6.78 -8.93
N ASP A 127 -11.07 -7.06 -7.70
CA ASP A 127 -12.46 -7.34 -7.38
C ASP A 127 -13.33 -6.08 -7.45
N ASN A 128 -12.81 -4.95 -7.04
CA ASN A 128 -13.55 -3.68 -6.96
C ASN A 128 -13.40 -2.77 -8.19
N PHE A 129 -12.30 -2.91 -8.97
CA PHE A 129 -11.99 -2.07 -10.14
C PHE A 129 -11.80 -2.94 -11.38
N LYS A 130 -12.91 -3.43 -11.93
CA LYS A 130 -12.89 -4.28 -13.14
C LYS A 130 -12.36 -3.52 -14.35
N GLY A 131 -11.47 -4.16 -15.10
CA GLY A 131 -10.87 -3.60 -16.32
C GLY A 131 -9.75 -2.57 -16.08
N TYR A 132 -9.30 -2.43 -14.83
CA TYR A 132 -8.09 -1.66 -14.53
C TYR A 132 -6.85 -2.55 -14.61
N GLU A 133 -5.72 -1.90 -14.88
CA GLU A 133 -4.38 -2.48 -14.76
C GLU A 133 -3.69 -1.91 -13.53
N LEU A 134 -2.87 -2.72 -12.85
CA LEU A 134 -2.05 -2.24 -11.74
C LEU A 134 -0.66 -1.89 -12.26
N VAL A 135 -0.15 -0.74 -11.84
CA VAL A 135 1.16 -0.22 -12.24
C VAL A 135 2.00 0.06 -11.00
N ALA A 136 3.28 -0.29 -11.06
CA ALA A 136 4.26 0.12 -10.06
C ALA A 136 5.49 0.71 -10.74
N LEU A 137 6.02 1.81 -10.17
CA LEU A 137 7.23 2.48 -10.64
C LEU A 137 8.37 2.15 -9.68
N VAL A 138 9.45 1.57 -10.19
CA VAL A 138 10.55 1.08 -9.37
C VAL A 138 11.87 1.65 -9.85
N HIS A 139 12.63 2.26 -8.93
CA HIS A 139 14.00 2.70 -9.24
C HIS A 139 14.85 1.51 -9.74
N PRO A 140 15.67 1.66 -10.80
CA PRO A 140 16.42 0.55 -11.39
C PRO A 140 17.25 -0.27 -10.39
N ASP A 141 17.83 0.39 -9.40
CA ASP A 141 18.66 -0.27 -8.37
C ASP A 141 17.85 -0.89 -7.21
N ASN A 142 16.53 -0.77 -7.20
CA ASN A 142 15.70 -1.32 -6.12
C ASN A 142 15.39 -2.80 -6.34
N GLU A 143 16.42 -3.65 -6.27
CA GLU A 143 16.30 -5.10 -6.46
C GLU A 143 15.24 -5.76 -5.54
N PRO A 144 15.10 -5.38 -4.23
CA PRO A 144 14.07 -5.97 -3.40
C PRO A 144 12.66 -5.73 -3.93
N SER A 145 12.38 -4.53 -4.47
CA SER A 145 11.06 -4.20 -5.02
C SER A 145 10.81 -4.91 -6.34
N LYS A 146 11.79 -4.96 -7.24
CA LYS A 146 11.71 -5.72 -8.50
C LYS A 146 11.37 -7.18 -8.24
N ASN A 147 12.16 -7.85 -7.42
CA ASN A 147 11.96 -9.25 -7.03
C ASN A 147 10.57 -9.51 -6.41
N LEU A 148 10.05 -8.56 -5.62
CA LEU A 148 8.73 -8.68 -5.03
C LEU A 148 7.63 -8.59 -6.09
N LEU A 149 7.70 -7.62 -6.99
CA LEU A 149 6.70 -7.43 -8.04
C LEU A 149 6.68 -8.62 -9.01
N GLU A 150 7.83 -9.13 -9.40
CA GLU A 150 7.95 -10.32 -10.25
C GLU A 150 7.32 -11.56 -9.59
N LYS A 151 7.54 -11.77 -8.28
CA LYS A 151 6.87 -12.83 -7.51
C LYS A 151 5.35 -12.66 -7.44
N LEU A 152 4.86 -11.44 -7.57
CA LEU A 152 3.44 -11.10 -7.63
C LEU A 152 2.91 -11.07 -9.07
N ASN A 153 3.68 -11.58 -10.03
CA ASN A 153 3.36 -11.71 -11.46
C ASN A 153 3.22 -10.35 -12.19
N PHE A 154 3.81 -9.28 -11.69
CA PHE A 154 4.01 -8.08 -12.47
C PHE A 154 5.08 -8.33 -13.54
N GLU A 155 4.90 -7.71 -14.70
CA GLU A 155 5.85 -7.75 -15.81
C GLU A 155 6.43 -6.36 -16.05
N SER A 156 7.71 -6.30 -16.41
CA SER A 156 8.35 -5.05 -16.81
C SER A 156 7.90 -4.64 -18.20
N GLU A 157 7.38 -3.42 -18.33
CA GLU A 157 6.97 -2.81 -19.60
C GLU A 157 8.05 -1.84 -20.15
N GLY A 158 9.19 -1.72 -19.46
CA GLY A 158 10.30 -0.88 -19.88
C GLY A 158 10.68 0.20 -18.88
N TYR A 159 11.55 1.11 -19.33
CA TYR A 159 12.10 2.19 -18.51
C TYR A 159 11.49 3.55 -18.88
N ALA A 160 11.00 4.25 -17.90
CA ALA A 160 10.45 5.60 -18.03
C ALA A 160 11.53 6.63 -17.64
N GLU A 161 12.26 7.16 -18.61
CA GLU A 161 13.38 8.10 -18.39
C GLU A 161 13.02 9.30 -17.52
N LYS A 162 11.88 9.97 -17.82
CA LYS A 162 11.40 11.13 -17.05
C LYS A 162 11.14 10.84 -15.59
N LEU A 163 10.92 9.58 -15.25
CA LEU A 163 10.59 9.13 -13.91
C LEU A 163 11.74 8.32 -13.28
N ASP A 164 12.85 8.17 -13.97
CA ASP A 164 13.96 7.30 -13.54
C ASP A 164 13.46 6.01 -12.90
N SER A 165 12.59 5.30 -13.63
CA SER A 165 11.92 4.12 -13.10
C SER A 165 11.64 3.07 -14.16
N ILE A 166 11.77 1.80 -13.76
CA ILE A 166 11.21 0.68 -14.49
C ILE A 166 9.71 0.66 -14.20
N VAL A 167 8.91 0.54 -15.25
CA VAL A 167 7.45 0.41 -15.17
C VAL A 167 7.12 -1.06 -15.08
N TYR A 168 6.46 -1.46 -14.01
CA TYR A 168 5.90 -2.79 -13.83
C TYR A 168 4.37 -2.74 -13.97
N CYS A 169 3.80 -3.68 -14.70
CA CYS A 169 2.36 -3.76 -14.94
C CYS A 169 1.80 -5.15 -14.60
N LEU A 170 0.60 -5.20 -14.04
CA LEU A 170 -0.14 -6.43 -13.80
C LEU A 170 -1.57 -6.29 -14.34
N LYS A 171 -1.92 -7.16 -15.32
CA LYS A 171 -3.25 -7.24 -15.91
C LYS A 171 -4.12 -8.24 -15.16
N SER A 172 -5.39 -7.94 -14.98
CA SER A 172 -6.31 -8.76 -14.17
C SER A 172 -6.42 -10.21 -14.66
N PHE A 173 -6.40 -10.45 -15.97
CA PHE A 173 -6.48 -11.81 -16.52
C PHE A 173 -5.26 -12.67 -16.14
N LYS A 174 -4.06 -12.07 -16.05
CA LYS A 174 -2.83 -12.78 -15.62
C LYS A 174 -2.91 -13.17 -14.15
N TRP A 175 -3.43 -12.28 -13.32
CA TRP A 175 -3.64 -12.54 -11.90
C TRP A 175 -4.61 -13.72 -11.68
N LEU A 176 -5.75 -13.72 -12.35
CA LEU A 176 -6.76 -14.76 -12.24
C LEU A 176 -6.26 -16.14 -12.72
N HIS A 177 -5.42 -16.20 -13.75
CA HIS A 177 -4.86 -17.46 -14.26
C HIS A 177 -3.67 -17.94 -13.43
N GLY A 178 -2.84 -17.05 -12.92
CA GLY A 178 -1.70 -17.36 -12.04
C GLY A 178 -2.12 -17.93 -10.69
N ASN A 179 -3.20 -17.43 -10.11
CA ASN A 179 -3.68 -17.83 -8.80
C ASN A 179 -4.60 -19.06 -8.79
N LYS A 180 -5.21 -19.45 -9.91
CA LYS A 180 -5.99 -20.71 -9.99
C LYS A 180 -5.17 -21.96 -9.62
N ARG A 181 -3.84 -21.88 -9.67
CA ARG A 181 -2.93 -22.95 -9.26
C ARG A 181 -2.51 -22.94 -7.79
N LYS A 182 -2.82 -21.84 -7.04
CA LYS A 182 -2.41 -21.68 -5.64
C LYS A 182 -3.57 -21.65 -4.63
N ASN A 183 -4.81 -21.50 -5.09
CA ASN A 183 -5.96 -21.28 -4.19
C ASN A 183 -6.65 -22.58 -3.79
N ASN A 184 -6.03 -23.31 -2.84
CA ASN A 184 -6.86 -24.14 -1.95
C ASN A 184 -6.87 -23.68 -0.48
N ASP A 185 -6.02 -22.73 -0.04
CA ASP A 185 -5.88 -22.46 1.39
C ASP A 185 -5.90 -20.99 1.87
N ASP A 186 -5.88 -19.97 1.00
CA ASP A 186 -5.81 -18.57 1.46
C ASP A 186 -7.18 -17.86 1.40
N LYS A 187 -7.93 -17.91 2.50
CA LYS A 187 -9.17 -17.14 2.68
C LYS A 187 -8.85 -15.74 3.22
N PHE A 188 -8.71 -14.76 2.34
CA PHE A 188 -8.70 -13.35 2.75
C PHE A 188 -10.12 -12.90 3.16
N LYS A 189 -10.23 -12.22 4.30
CA LYS A 189 -11.49 -11.59 4.70
C LYS A 189 -11.51 -10.16 4.21
N PHE A 190 -12.38 -9.87 3.25
CA PHE A 190 -12.72 -8.50 2.87
C PHE A 190 -13.87 -8.03 3.77
N ILE A 191 -13.67 -6.88 4.42
CA ILE A 191 -14.72 -6.26 5.24
C ILE A 191 -15.49 -5.29 4.33
N ARG A 192 -16.78 -5.55 4.18
CA ARG A 192 -17.71 -4.71 3.41
C ARG A 192 -18.16 -3.50 4.21
#